data_88dafab480c4c236a6f75454579c085b
#
_entry.id   88dafab480c4c236a6f75454579c085b
#
_cell.length_a   1.000
_cell.length_b   1.000
_cell.length_c   1.000
_cell.angle_alpha   90.00
_cell.angle_beta   90.00
_cell.angle_gamma   90.00
#
_symmetry.space_group_name_H-M   'P 1'
#
loop_
_entity.id
_entity.type
_entity.pdbx_description
1 polymer ?
#
loop_
_entity_poly.entity_id
_entity_poly.type
_entity_poly.pdbx_seq_one_letter_code
_entity_poly.pdbx_strand_id
1 'polypeptide(L)'
;SGRRFSRMEGDEAGNIITVDMGGTSFDVSIITGNLLPMHREGTIAGHVFGVPSVEIHTIGSGGGSIARVDAGGFLHVGPESASSYPGPACYNRGGDRPTVTDANLLSGYLNENFVSGDGMKLSRPLAEKAGAVHIAEPLSKDIDEAAGLVIFACEQDMVAAIEDLTVRRGVDPREYIMVAGGAAAGAHAVSIAREIGIKRVILPKMAGVLSAFGILAGDASFGFARNVATTTSNLDEASIRKALAELQAESERFLSGLDVAPEHRSLRWSCQARYRAQVWELTLPFDPADLDAEDPGALLAQRFHELHRSLYQAASEDEDVEITEWNVLAIGKLTDIQLPDISAGHVAKGPAGTRKAYFREL
;
A
#
# COMPACT_ATOMS: atom_id res chain seq x y z
N SER A 1 2.64 -7.94 2.03
CA SER A 1 2.08 -8.33 3.35
C SER A 1 0.55 -8.32 3.34
N GLY A 2 -0.12 -7.23 2.93
CA GLY A 2 -1.59 -7.12 2.95
C GLY A 2 -2.32 -8.27 2.28
N ARG A 3 -1.92 -8.66 1.07
CA ARG A 3 -2.49 -9.78 0.32
C ARG A 3 -2.43 -11.12 1.06
N ARG A 4 -1.36 -11.36 1.83
CA ARG A 4 -1.23 -12.59 2.60
C ARG A 4 -2.22 -12.64 3.75
N PHE A 5 -2.37 -11.53 4.48
CA PHE A 5 -3.32 -11.45 5.59
C PHE A 5 -4.76 -11.52 5.11
N SER A 6 -5.11 -10.85 4.01
CA SER A 6 -6.44 -10.92 3.42
C SER A 6 -6.83 -12.36 3.06
N ARG A 7 -5.93 -13.12 2.43
CA ARG A 7 -6.15 -14.53 2.10
C ARG A 7 -6.33 -15.42 3.34
N MET A 8 -5.57 -15.17 4.40
CA MET A 8 -5.71 -15.93 5.67
C MET A 8 -7.08 -15.71 6.32
N GLU A 9 -7.70 -14.56 6.06
CA GLU A 9 -9.05 -14.20 6.54
C GLU A 9 -10.17 -14.57 5.53
N GLY A 10 -9.84 -15.40 4.52
CA GLY A 10 -10.82 -15.96 3.59
C GLY A 10 -11.25 -15.00 2.48
N ASP A 11 -10.45 -13.98 2.16
CA ASP A 11 -10.71 -13.11 1.02
C ASP A 11 -10.20 -13.73 -0.28
N GLU A 12 -11.10 -14.20 -1.11
CA GLU A 12 -10.80 -14.76 -2.43
C GLU A 12 -10.79 -13.68 -3.53
N ALA A 13 -11.51 -12.58 -3.33
CA ALA A 13 -11.62 -11.50 -4.32
C ALA A 13 -10.28 -10.79 -4.55
N GLY A 14 -9.45 -10.69 -3.52
CA GLY A 14 -8.14 -10.07 -3.62
C GLY A 14 -8.18 -8.56 -3.81
N ASN A 15 -9.25 -7.90 -3.36
CA ASN A 15 -9.44 -6.46 -3.38
C ASN A 15 -9.01 -5.89 -2.03
N ILE A 16 -7.86 -5.23 -1.98
CA ILE A 16 -7.23 -4.83 -0.73
C ILE A 16 -6.74 -3.39 -0.83
N ILE A 17 -7.06 -2.58 0.17
CA ILE A 17 -6.41 -1.30 0.43
C ILE A 17 -5.44 -1.53 1.60
N THR A 18 -4.15 -1.35 1.36
CA THR A 18 -3.17 -1.39 2.44
C THR A 18 -2.85 0.01 2.89
N VAL A 19 -2.85 0.23 4.18
CA VAL A 19 -2.44 1.49 4.80
C VAL A 19 -1.33 1.21 5.80
N ASP A 20 -0.29 2.05 5.82
CA ASP A 20 0.80 1.96 6.78
C ASP A 20 1.04 3.35 7.37
N MET A 21 0.75 3.51 8.66
CA MET A 21 0.94 4.77 9.38
C MET A 21 2.06 4.62 10.39
N GLY A 22 3.15 5.29 10.09
CA GLY A 22 4.28 5.43 11.00
C GLY A 22 4.25 6.71 11.83
N GLY A 23 5.42 7.15 12.27
CA GLY A 23 5.57 8.42 12.99
C GLY A 23 5.53 9.66 12.09
N THR A 24 5.82 9.53 10.79
CA THR A 24 6.03 10.68 9.89
C THR A 24 5.15 10.67 8.66
N SER A 25 4.83 9.49 8.13
CA SER A 25 4.07 9.32 6.89
C SER A 25 2.92 8.36 7.05
N PHE A 26 2.00 8.47 6.11
CA PHE A 26 0.94 7.52 5.85
C PHE A 26 1.04 7.08 4.40
N ASP A 27 1.23 5.79 4.20
CA ASP A 27 1.40 5.16 2.91
C ASP A 27 0.16 4.36 2.55
N VAL A 28 -0.33 4.54 1.33
CA VAL A 28 -1.51 3.83 0.81
C VAL A 28 -1.16 3.11 -0.48
N SER A 29 -1.61 1.88 -0.61
CA SER A 29 -1.53 1.10 -1.85
C SER A 29 -2.81 0.30 -2.04
N ILE A 30 -3.17 0.08 -3.30
CA ILE A 30 -4.36 -0.69 -3.69
C ILE A 30 -3.94 -1.96 -4.43
N ILE A 31 -4.65 -3.06 -4.19
CA ILE A 31 -4.53 -4.32 -4.93
C ILE A 31 -5.93 -4.67 -5.41
N THR A 32 -6.12 -4.87 -6.71
CA THR A 32 -7.41 -5.20 -7.31
C THR A 32 -7.32 -6.55 -7.99
N GLY A 33 -8.21 -7.49 -7.65
CA GLY A 33 -8.23 -8.82 -8.24
C GLY A 33 -6.90 -9.57 -8.09
N ASN A 34 -6.20 -9.38 -6.97
CA ASN A 34 -4.85 -9.90 -6.72
C ASN A 34 -3.74 -9.29 -7.60
N LEU A 35 -4.02 -8.27 -8.40
CA LEU A 35 -3.02 -7.55 -9.20
C LEU A 35 -2.49 -6.35 -8.42
N LEU A 36 -1.18 -6.27 -8.31
CA LEU A 36 -0.48 -5.15 -7.69
C LEU A 36 -0.15 -4.15 -8.81
N PRO A 37 -0.69 -2.92 -8.77
CA PRO A 37 -0.38 -1.94 -9.80
C PRO A 37 1.09 -1.54 -9.71
N MET A 38 1.73 -1.48 -10.87
CA MET A 38 3.14 -1.11 -11.03
C MET A 38 3.23 0.10 -11.93
N HIS A 39 3.95 1.12 -11.50
CA HIS A 39 4.38 2.19 -12.39
C HIS A 39 5.66 1.76 -13.11
N ARG A 40 5.72 1.97 -14.42
CA ARG A 40 6.94 1.78 -15.21
C ARG A 40 7.90 2.94 -15.06
N GLU A 41 7.33 4.13 -14.90
CA GLU A 41 8.05 5.36 -14.66
C GLU A 41 7.49 6.01 -13.41
N GLY A 42 8.35 6.33 -12.48
CA GLY A 42 8.01 7.05 -11.26
C GLY A 42 8.59 8.46 -11.29
N THR A 43 8.07 9.31 -10.42
CA THR A 43 8.63 10.65 -10.22
C THR A 43 8.95 10.83 -8.75
N ILE A 44 10.20 11.15 -8.43
CA ILE A 44 10.64 11.50 -7.08
C ILE A 44 11.23 12.90 -7.11
N ALA A 45 10.68 13.80 -6.30
CA ALA A 45 11.14 15.21 -6.22
C ALA A 45 11.23 15.91 -7.61
N GLY A 46 10.31 15.59 -8.53
CA GLY A 46 10.27 16.15 -9.88
C GLY A 46 11.20 15.47 -10.89
N HIS A 47 11.97 14.46 -10.48
CA HIS A 47 12.82 13.68 -11.37
C HIS A 47 12.14 12.38 -11.77
N VAL A 48 12.06 12.12 -13.08
CA VAL A 48 11.53 10.87 -13.64
C VAL A 48 12.59 9.78 -13.54
N PHE A 49 12.17 8.60 -13.09
CA PHE A 49 13.03 7.40 -13.08
C PHE A 49 12.28 6.23 -13.75
N GLY A 50 12.98 5.50 -14.62
CA GLY A 50 12.45 4.40 -15.42
C GLY A 50 12.66 3.03 -14.75
N VAL A 51 12.43 2.92 -13.43
CA VAL A 51 12.49 1.65 -12.73
C VAL A 51 11.08 1.26 -12.31
N PRO A 52 10.59 0.07 -12.71
CA PRO A 52 9.28 -0.39 -12.29
C PRO A 52 9.16 -0.40 -10.76
N SER A 53 8.15 0.25 -10.25
CA SER A 53 7.89 0.35 -8.81
C SER A 53 6.42 0.09 -8.49
N VAL A 54 6.17 -0.44 -7.30
CA VAL A 54 4.80 -0.59 -6.79
C VAL A 54 4.19 0.80 -6.62
N GLU A 55 2.94 0.95 -7.03
CA GLU A 55 2.21 2.18 -6.80
C GLU A 55 1.89 2.34 -5.32
N ILE A 56 2.53 3.33 -4.72
CA ILE A 56 2.31 3.73 -3.32
C ILE A 56 2.08 5.24 -3.31
N HIS A 57 0.97 5.66 -2.71
CA HIS A 57 0.69 7.07 -2.46
C HIS A 57 1.08 7.40 -1.03
N THR A 58 2.00 8.32 -0.87
CA THR A 58 2.55 8.71 0.44
C THR A 58 2.17 10.15 0.76
N ILE A 59 1.62 10.38 1.94
CA ILE A 59 1.36 11.72 2.47
C ILE A 59 2.13 11.95 3.78
N GLY A 60 2.46 13.21 4.06
CA GLY A 60 3.15 13.63 5.29
C GLY A 60 2.21 13.68 6.50
N SER A 61 1.53 12.57 6.79
CA SER A 61 0.58 12.45 7.91
C SER A 61 0.94 11.22 8.74
N GLY A 62 1.32 11.42 9.98
CA GLY A 62 1.76 10.34 10.87
C GLY A 62 1.61 10.74 12.34
N GLY A 63 1.98 9.84 13.25
CA GLY A 63 1.89 10.08 14.69
C GLY A 63 2.66 11.31 15.18
N GLY A 64 3.77 11.66 14.51
CA GLY A 64 4.58 12.84 14.82
C GLY A 64 4.19 14.10 14.05
N SER A 65 3.14 14.06 13.22
CA SER A 65 2.66 15.26 12.52
C SER A 65 2.24 16.33 13.49
N ILE A 66 2.83 17.53 13.32
CA ILE A 66 2.64 18.65 14.23
C ILE A 66 1.32 19.32 13.92
N ALA A 67 0.52 19.53 14.96
CA ALA A 67 -0.70 20.32 14.90
C ALA A 67 -0.42 21.78 15.23
N ARG A 68 -1.02 22.70 14.48
CA ARG A 68 -0.90 24.16 14.69
C ARG A 68 -2.15 24.87 14.23
N VAL A 69 -2.45 25.99 14.86
CA VAL A 69 -3.47 26.94 14.41
C VAL A 69 -2.76 28.11 13.74
N ASP A 70 -3.18 28.45 12.52
CA ASP A 70 -2.62 29.58 11.79
C ASP A 70 -3.22 30.93 12.23
N ALA A 71 -2.69 32.04 11.68
CA ALA A 71 -3.16 33.37 11.99
C ALA A 71 -4.62 33.63 11.58
N GLY A 72 -5.20 32.82 10.72
CA GLY A 72 -6.60 32.85 10.33
C GLY A 72 -7.52 32.03 11.24
N GLY A 73 -6.95 31.33 12.24
CA GLY A 73 -7.72 30.46 13.14
C GLY A 73 -8.00 29.07 12.57
N PHE A 74 -7.32 28.65 11.51
CA PHE A 74 -7.49 27.33 10.91
C PHE A 74 -6.51 26.32 11.50
N LEU A 75 -7.02 25.14 11.84
CA LEU A 75 -6.21 24.02 12.29
C LEU A 75 -5.54 23.33 11.11
N HIS A 76 -4.24 23.10 11.24
CA HIS A 76 -3.43 22.31 10.31
C HIS A 76 -2.73 21.19 11.07
N VAL A 77 -2.63 20.00 10.45
CA VAL A 77 -1.93 18.85 11.00
C VAL A 77 -0.94 18.35 9.97
N GLY A 78 0.37 18.44 10.27
CA GLY A 78 1.42 18.14 9.30
C GLY A 78 1.57 19.25 8.22
N PRO A 79 2.27 18.95 7.08
CA PRO A 79 3.12 17.77 6.85
C PRO A 79 4.42 17.79 7.70
N GLU A 80 4.67 18.87 8.47
CA GLU A 80 5.81 18.96 9.36
C GLU A 80 5.69 17.91 10.47
N SER A 81 6.78 17.16 10.70
CA SER A 81 6.84 16.13 11.73
C SER A 81 7.84 16.49 12.82
N ALA A 82 7.48 16.23 14.09
CA ALA A 82 8.40 16.29 15.21
C ALA A 82 9.46 15.19 15.17
N SER A 83 9.37 14.25 14.23
CA SER A 83 10.25 13.08 14.13
C SER A 83 10.26 12.22 15.40
N SER A 84 11.34 11.45 15.61
CA SER A 84 11.55 10.69 16.85
C SER A 84 12.30 11.49 17.93
N TYR A 85 12.96 12.57 17.51
CA TYR A 85 13.69 13.50 18.36
C TYR A 85 13.60 14.92 17.78
N PRO A 86 13.20 15.93 18.58
CA PRO A 86 12.77 15.82 19.97
C PRO A 86 11.48 14.98 20.14
N GLY A 87 10.70 14.78 19.08
CA GLY A 87 9.47 13.98 19.05
C GLY A 87 8.25 14.68 19.61
N PRO A 88 7.14 13.95 19.72
CA PRO A 88 5.93 14.39 20.43
C PRO A 88 6.23 14.94 21.82
N ALA A 89 5.44 15.92 22.27
CA ALA A 89 5.63 16.52 23.60
C ALA A 89 5.54 15.46 24.71
N CYS A 90 4.65 14.48 24.57
CA CYS A 90 4.48 13.39 25.53
C CYS A 90 5.69 12.44 25.65
N TYR A 91 6.66 12.48 24.72
CA TYR A 91 7.87 11.66 24.80
C TYR A 91 8.88 12.19 25.85
N ASN A 92 8.68 13.41 26.33
CA ASN A 92 9.55 14.05 27.32
C ASN A 92 11.02 14.10 26.88
N ARG A 93 11.26 14.41 25.60
CA ARG A 93 12.59 14.52 24.98
C ARG A 93 12.91 15.94 24.49
N GLY A 94 12.12 16.93 24.97
CA GLY A 94 12.30 18.34 24.60
C GLY A 94 11.35 18.84 23.52
N GLY A 95 10.44 18.00 23.00
CA GLY A 95 9.35 18.43 22.12
C GLY A 95 8.36 19.32 22.90
N ASP A 96 7.96 20.44 22.31
CA ASP A 96 7.05 21.44 22.89
C ASP A 96 5.82 21.71 22.02
N ARG A 97 5.80 21.22 20.80
CA ARG A 97 4.66 21.32 19.87
C ARG A 97 3.78 20.08 19.92
N PRO A 98 2.44 20.23 19.92
CA PRO A 98 1.54 19.09 19.96
C PRO A 98 1.55 18.33 18.62
N THR A 99 1.43 17.01 18.71
CA THR A 99 1.40 16.11 17.57
C THR A 99 0.15 15.23 17.59
N VAL A 100 -0.09 14.44 16.54
CA VAL A 100 -1.13 13.41 16.51
C VAL A 100 -0.96 12.40 17.64
N THR A 101 0.29 12.04 18.01
CA THR A 101 0.55 11.15 19.15
C THR A 101 0.10 11.78 20.48
N ASP A 102 0.34 13.08 20.66
CA ASP A 102 -0.14 13.80 21.84
C ASP A 102 -1.67 13.83 21.89
N ALA A 103 -2.32 14.09 20.74
CA ALA A 103 -3.78 14.07 20.63
C ALA A 103 -4.35 12.67 20.93
N ASN A 104 -3.74 11.60 20.42
CA ASN A 104 -4.14 10.23 20.73
C ASN A 104 -3.99 9.88 22.23
N LEU A 105 -2.97 10.43 22.90
CA LEU A 105 -2.80 10.25 24.34
C LEU A 105 -3.87 11.03 25.11
N LEU A 106 -4.14 12.27 24.74
CA LEU A 106 -5.15 13.11 25.38
C LEU A 106 -6.55 12.53 25.23
N SER A 107 -6.89 12.06 24.04
CA SER A 107 -8.18 11.39 23.77
C SER A 107 -8.28 9.98 24.40
N GLY A 108 -7.24 9.48 25.06
CA GLY A 108 -7.25 8.17 25.70
C GLY A 108 -7.12 6.98 24.74
N TYR A 109 -6.78 7.20 23.47
CA TYR A 109 -6.49 6.11 22.52
C TYR A 109 -5.18 5.41 22.88
N LEU A 110 -4.18 6.18 23.33
CA LEU A 110 -2.96 5.64 23.90
C LEU A 110 -3.04 5.57 25.43
N ASN A 111 -2.38 4.58 26.00
CA ASN A 111 -2.31 4.40 27.46
C ASN A 111 -0.99 4.99 27.97
N GLU A 112 -1.05 6.00 28.84
CA GLU A 112 0.13 6.63 29.44
C GLU A 112 0.98 5.64 30.26
N ASN A 113 0.36 4.61 30.82
CA ASN A 113 1.03 3.58 31.58
C ASN A 113 1.63 2.47 30.70
N PHE A 114 1.41 2.54 29.38
CA PHE A 114 2.03 1.60 28.45
C PHE A 114 3.50 1.97 28.31
N VAL A 115 4.36 1.00 28.61
CA VAL A 115 5.81 1.14 28.45
C VAL A 115 6.17 0.45 27.14
N SER A 116 6.74 1.18 26.18
CA SER A 116 7.28 0.58 24.96
C SER A 116 8.48 -0.32 25.27
N GLY A 117 8.87 -1.17 24.33
CA GLY A 117 9.97 -2.11 24.52
C GLY A 117 11.33 -1.47 24.91
N ASP A 118 11.49 -0.17 24.65
CA ASP A 118 12.65 0.66 25.03
C ASP A 118 12.51 1.33 26.41
N GLY A 119 11.43 1.06 27.12
CA GLY A 119 11.17 1.62 28.46
C GLY A 119 10.59 3.04 28.45
N MET A 120 10.26 3.61 27.29
CA MET A 120 9.71 4.96 27.19
C MET A 120 8.30 5.02 27.78
N LYS A 121 8.07 5.98 28.69
CA LYS A 121 6.76 6.31 29.26
C LYS A 121 6.26 7.60 28.64
N LEU A 122 4.96 7.65 28.38
CA LEU A 122 4.31 8.86 27.87
C LEU A 122 3.96 9.83 29.00
N SER A 123 4.20 11.11 28.78
CA SER A 123 3.87 12.17 29.73
C SER A 123 2.60 12.91 29.31
N ARG A 124 1.46 12.56 29.91
CA ARG A 124 0.20 13.27 29.69
C ARG A 124 0.28 14.76 30.02
N PRO A 125 0.90 15.21 31.13
CA PRO A 125 0.98 16.64 31.43
C PRO A 125 1.74 17.47 30.38
N LEU A 126 2.74 16.88 29.69
CA LEU A 126 3.44 17.59 28.61
C LEU A 126 2.57 17.69 27.35
N ALA A 127 1.81 16.66 27.02
CA ALA A 127 0.83 16.69 25.93
C ALA A 127 -0.26 17.74 26.22
N GLU A 128 -0.80 17.78 27.44
CA GLU A 128 -1.80 18.76 27.88
C GLU A 128 -1.29 20.20 27.74
N LYS A 129 -0.06 20.46 28.21
CA LYS A 129 0.54 21.79 28.09
C LYS A 129 0.70 22.21 26.62
N ALA A 130 1.24 21.33 25.78
CA ALA A 130 1.44 21.63 24.36
C ALA A 130 0.10 21.82 23.63
N GLY A 131 -0.87 20.92 23.86
CA GLY A 131 -2.20 20.99 23.27
C GLY A 131 -2.98 22.23 23.70
N ALA A 132 -2.89 22.62 24.98
CA ALA A 132 -3.56 23.81 25.49
C ALA A 132 -3.04 25.07 24.80
N VAL A 133 -1.74 25.31 24.83
CA VAL A 133 -1.12 26.55 24.32
C VAL A 133 -1.29 26.71 22.81
N HIS A 134 -1.10 25.61 22.06
CA HIS A 134 -1.00 25.70 20.59
C HIS A 134 -2.33 25.43 19.87
N ILE A 135 -3.30 24.76 20.51
CA ILE A 135 -4.56 24.37 19.87
C ILE A 135 -5.80 24.82 20.65
N ALA A 136 -5.93 24.38 21.91
CA ALA A 136 -7.15 24.61 22.67
C ALA A 136 -7.44 26.11 22.91
N GLU A 137 -6.47 26.88 23.41
CA GLU A 137 -6.57 28.31 23.62
C GLU A 137 -6.85 29.09 22.32
N PRO A 138 -6.06 28.91 21.24
CA PRO A 138 -6.34 29.59 19.96
C PRO A 138 -7.70 29.29 19.36
N LEU A 139 -8.22 28.06 19.53
CA LEU A 139 -9.52 27.65 19.02
C LEU A 139 -10.67 27.93 20.02
N SER A 140 -10.38 28.41 21.25
CA SER A 140 -11.36 28.57 22.34
C SER A 140 -12.12 27.27 22.61
N LYS A 141 -11.41 26.13 22.68
CA LYS A 141 -11.94 24.80 22.92
C LYS A 141 -11.36 24.21 24.21
N ASP A 142 -12.04 23.21 24.78
CA ASP A 142 -11.41 22.42 25.83
C ASP A 142 -10.35 21.44 25.22
N ILE A 143 -9.58 20.82 26.08
CA ILE A 143 -8.43 20.00 25.65
C ILE A 143 -8.86 18.73 24.94
N ASP A 144 -9.98 18.13 25.33
CA ASP A 144 -10.51 16.90 24.75
C ASP A 144 -11.09 17.19 23.35
N GLU A 145 -11.85 18.29 23.20
CA GLU A 145 -12.33 18.78 21.91
C GLU A 145 -11.15 19.11 20.97
N ALA A 146 -10.12 19.81 21.47
CA ALA A 146 -8.94 20.19 20.70
C ALA A 146 -8.18 18.96 20.20
N ALA A 147 -7.98 17.95 21.05
CA ALA A 147 -7.37 16.68 20.67
C ALA A 147 -8.20 15.93 19.62
N GLY A 148 -9.52 15.88 19.80
CA GLY A 148 -10.43 15.28 18.83
C GLY A 148 -10.40 15.95 17.46
N LEU A 149 -10.25 17.28 17.41
CA LEU A 149 -10.10 18.02 16.14
C LEU A 149 -8.77 17.72 15.44
N VAL A 150 -7.69 17.59 16.18
CA VAL A 150 -6.38 17.18 15.61
C VAL A 150 -6.45 15.80 14.99
N ILE A 151 -7.06 14.84 15.69
CA ILE A 151 -7.26 13.47 15.17
C ILE A 151 -8.10 13.51 13.91
N PHE A 152 -9.23 14.22 13.95
CA PHE A 152 -10.13 14.33 12.81
C PHE A 152 -9.44 14.93 11.58
N ALA A 153 -8.72 16.04 11.73
CA ALA A 153 -8.02 16.67 10.62
C ALA A 153 -6.98 15.72 9.99
N CYS A 154 -6.24 15.00 10.83
CA CYS A 154 -5.30 13.96 10.37
C CYS A 154 -6.01 12.84 9.60
N GLU A 155 -7.14 12.36 10.08
CA GLU A 155 -7.92 11.29 9.45
C GLU A 155 -8.52 11.74 8.12
N GLN A 156 -8.96 13.02 7.99
CA GLN A 156 -9.45 13.57 6.72
C GLN A 156 -8.36 13.60 5.64
N ASP A 157 -7.13 13.93 5.98
CA ASP A 157 -6.01 13.87 5.03
C ASP A 157 -5.76 12.43 4.56
N MET A 158 -5.88 11.44 5.46
CA MET A 158 -5.73 10.02 5.13
C MET A 158 -6.90 9.51 4.27
N VAL A 159 -8.13 9.92 4.56
CA VAL A 159 -9.31 9.63 3.74
C VAL A 159 -9.10 10.16 2.32
N ALA A 160 -8.69 11.43 2.19
CA ALA A 160 -8.42 12.04 0.89
C ALA A 160 -7.35 11.28 0.09
N ALA A 161 -6.28 10.81 0.76
CA ALA A 161 -5.24 10.02 0.13
C ALA A 161 -5.75 8.65 -0.40
N ILE A 162 -6.68 8.01 0.33
CA ILE A 162 -7.31 6.77 -0.13
C ILE A 162 -8.26 7.06 -1.30
N GLU A 163 -9.04 8.14 -1.23
CA GLU A 163 -9.95 8.54 -2.32
C GLU A 163 -9.21 8.86 -3.62
N ASP A 164 -8.01 9.44 -3.53
CA ASP A 164 -7.15 9.70 -4.70
C ASP A 164 -6.77 8.41 -5.46
N LEU A 165 -6.60 7.31 -4.74
CA LEU A 165 -6.28 6.01 -5.34
C LEU A 165 -7.52 5.19 -5.72
N THR A 166 -8.69 5.53 -5.20
CA THR A 166 -9.93 4.74 -5.36
C THR A 166 -10.99 5.52 -6.13
N VAL A 167 -11.76 6.34 -5.45
CA VAL A 167 -12.94 7.04 -6.01
C VAL A 167 -12.59 7.88 -7.24
N ARG A 168 -11.48 8.63 -7.20
CA ARG A 168 -11.03 9.44 -8.34
C ARG A 168 -10.59 8.62 -9.56
N ARG A 169 -10.37 7.32 -9.36
CA ARG A 169 -10.03 6.37 -10.43
C ARG A 169 -11.21 5.46 -10.81
N GLY A 170 -12.40 5.73 -10.28
CA GLY A 170 -13.59 4.94 -10.54
C GLY A 170 -13.64 3.60 -9.80
N VAL A 171 -12.83 3.46 -8.74
CA VAL A 171 -12.80 2.27 -7.88
C VAL A 171 -13.68 2.51 -6.67
N ASP A 172 -14.58 1.59 -6.36
CA ASP A 172 -15.44 1.66 -5.16
C ASP A 172 -14.71 1.05 -3.94
N PRO A 173 -14.26 1.85 -2.97
CA PRO A 173 -13.54 1.34 -1.80
C PRO A 173 -14.38 0.41 -0.91
N ARG A 174 -15.71 0.44 -1.03
CA ARG A 174 -16.63 -0.42 -0.25
C ARG A 174 -16.52 -1.90 -0.62
N GLU A 175 -15.95 -2.20 -1.79
CA GLU A 175 -15.67 -3.55 -2.27
C GLU A 175 -14.32 -4.09 -1.81
N TYR A 176 -13.59 -3.31 -1.00
CA TYR A 176 -12.24 -3.63 -0.55
C TYR A 176 -12.19 -3.95 0.94
N ILE A 177 -11.14 -4.67 1.31
CA ILE A 177 -10.75 -4.90 2.69
C ILE A 177 -9.57 -3.99 3.01
N MET A 178 -9.59 -3.29 4.13
CA MET A 178 -8.46 -2.52 4.60
C MET A 178 -7.52 -3.40 5.42
N VAL A 179 -6.24 -3.40 5.11
CA VAL A 179 -5.18 -4.00 5.94
C VAL A 179 -4.31 -2.87 6.48
N ALA A 180 -4.35 -2.67 7.79
CA ALA A 180 -3.66 -1.58 8.45
C ALA A 180 -2.36 -2.04 9.10
N GLY A 181 -1.26 -1.39 8.72
CA GLY A 181 0.09 -1.55 9.22
C GLY A 181 0.65 -0.26 9.80
N GLY A 182 1.83 -0.34 10.39
CA GLY A 182 2.47 0.76 11.08
C GLY A 182 2.06 0.88 12.55
N ALA A 183 2.87 1.55 13.32
CA ALA A 183 2.68 1.66 14.77
C ALA A 183 1.48 2.53 15.17
N ALA A 184 1.06 3.46 14.31
CA ALA A 184 0.00 4.42 14.60
C ALA A 184 -1.34 4.06 13.95
N ALA A 185 -1.37 3.29 12.87
CA ALA A 185 -2.58 3.04 12.09
C ALA A 185 -3.74 2.44 12.89
N GLY A 186 -3.44 1.62 13.91
CA GLY A 186 -4.46 0.98 14.73
C GLY A 186 -5.41 1.93 15.46
N ALA A 187 -4.96 3.15 15.76
CA ALA A 187 -5.78 4.17 16.40
C ALA A 187 -6.80 4.82 15.44
N HIS A 188 -6.51 4.83 14.14
CA HIS A 188 -7.24 5.59 13.12
C HIS A 188 -8.00 4.73 12.12
N ALA A 189 -7.56 3.48 11.90
CA ALA A 189 -8.05 2.62 10.83
C ALA A 189 -9.56 2.42 10.81
N VAL A 190 -10.19 2.34 12.00
CA VAL A 190 -11.65 2.12 12.11
C VAL A 190 -12.43 3.39 11.71
N SER A 191 -11.98 4.57 12.15
CA SER A 191 -12.60 5.84 11.77
C SER A 191 -12.50 6.07 10.28
N ILE A 192 -11.31 5.89 9.70
CA ILE A 192 -11.06 5.99 8.25
C ILE A 192 -11.95 5.02 7.48
N ALA A 193 -11.96 3.75 7.87
CA ALA A 193 -12.77 2.73 7.18
C ALA A 193 -14.26 3.04 7.22
N ARG A 194 -14.75 3.57 8.34
CA ARG A 194 -16.15 4.00 8.50
C ARG A 194 -16.49 5.15 7.58
N GLU A 195 -15.64 6.16 7.49
CA GLU A 195 -15.82 7.34 6.64
C GLU A 195 -15.96 6.98 5.16
N ILE A 196 -15.09 6.10 4.66
CA ILE A 196 -15.10 5.67 3.25
C ILE A 196 -15.97 4.44 2.98
N GLY A 197 -16.65 3.91 4.00
CA GLY A 197 -17.61 2.80 3.88
C GLY A 197 -16.99 1.40 3.76
N ILE A 198 -15.72 1.22 4.10
CA ILE A 198 -15.07 -0.11 4.16
C ILE A 198 -15.61 -0.89 5.35
N LYS A 199 -16.05 -2.13 5.10
CA LYS A 199 -16.73 -2.97 6.10
C LYS A 199 -15.79 -3.86 6.91
N ARG A 200 -14.60 -4.13 6.41
CA ARG A 200 -13.64 -5.06 7.03
C ARG A 200 -12.27 -4.41 7.15
N VAL A 201 -11.75 -4.38 8.37
CA VAL A 201 -10.40 -3.90 8.69
C VAL A 201 -9.63 -5.05 9.33
N ILE A 202 -8.46 -5.35 8.80
CA ILE A 202 -7.54 -6.34 9.35
C ILE A 202 -6.38 -5.58 10.00
N LEU A 203 -6.21 -5.78 11.29
CA LEU A 203 -5.05 -5.32 12.06
C LEU A 203 -4.21 -6.54 12.45
N PRO A 204 -3.15 -6.86 11.70
CA PRO A 204 -2.26 -7.97 12.07
C PRO A 204 -1.58 -7.71 13.41
N LYS A 205 -1.36 -8.76 14.21
CA LYS A 205 -0.61 -8.63 15.48
C LYS A 205 0.78 -8.03 15.31
N MET A 206 1.36 -8.17 14.13
CA MET A 206 2.64 -7.57 13.72
C MET A 206 2.49 -6.24 12.96
N ALA A 207 1.36 -5.56 13.09
CA ALA A 207 1.08 -4.31 12.37
C ALA A 207 2.26 -3.30 12.46
N GLY A 208 2.87 -3.15 13.63
CA GLY A 208 4.00 -2.23 13.83
C GLY A 208 5.27 -2.55 13.03
N VAL A 209 5.39 -3.77 12.48
CA VAL A 209 6.52 -4.23 11.64
C VAL A 209 6.03 -4.88 10.34
N LEU A 210 4.82 -4.50 9.89
CA LEU A 210 4.16 -5.13 8.75
C LEU A 210 4.97 -5.02 7.46
N SER A 211 5.61 -3.89 7.23
CA SER A 211 6.43 -3.65 6.04
C SER A 211 7.69 -4.53 6.05
N ALA A 212 8.38 -4.64 7.19
CA ALA A 212 9.52 -5.56 7.35
C ALA A 212 9.10 -7.02 7.19
N PHE A 213 7.97 -7.42 7.76
CA PHE A 213 7.39 -8.75 7.54
C PHE A 213 7.07 -8.98 6.05
N GLY A 214 6.56 -7.95 5.36
CA GLY A 214 6.28 -8.02 3.92
C GLY A 214 7.53 -8.34 3.08
N ILE A 215 8.66 -7.75 3.43
CA ILE A 215 9.95 -8.03 2.77
C ILE A 215 10.38 -9.48 3.04
N LEU A 216 10.32 -9.93 4.28
CA LEU A 216 10.66 -11.31 4.65
C LEU A 216 9.74 -12.35 4.03
N ALA A 217 8.46 -12.02 3.85
CA ALA A 217 7.45 -12.90 3.26
C ALA A 217 7.36 -12.78 1.73
N GLY A 218 8.16 -11.91 1.14
CA GLY A 218 8.20 -11.69 -0.30
C GLY A 218 8.98 -12.79 -1.01
N ASP A 219 8.57 -13.07 -2.26
CA ASP A 219 9.33 -13.90 -3.15
C ASP A 219 10.44 -13.07 -3.81
N ALA A 220 11.58 -13.70 -4.11
CA ALA A 220 12.57 -13.05 -4.95
C ALA A 220 12.05 -13.04 -6.39
N SER A 221 12.01 -11.87 -7.01
CA SER A 221 11.58 -11.78 -8.40
C SER A 221 12.40 -10.76 -9.17
N PHE A 222 12.61 -11.05 -10.45
CA PHE A 222 13.27 -10.13 -11.38
C PHE A 222 12.61 -10.22 -12.75
N GLY A 223 12.39 -9.05 -13.38
CA GLY A 223 11.82 -8.93 -14.72
C GLY A 223 12.91 -8.77 -15.76
N PHE A 224 12.82 -9.54 -16.83
CA PHE A 224 13.66 -9.40 -18.03
C PHE A 224 12.78 -9.02 -19.21
N ALA A 225 13.30 -8.21 -20.12
CA ALA A 225 12.56 -7.73 -21.28
C ALA A 225 13.43 -7.77 -22.56
N ARG A 226 12.76 -7.93 -23.72
CA ARG A 226 13.33 -7.78 -25.05
C ARG A 226 12.38 -7.03 -25.96
N ASN A 227 12.90 -6.03 -26.64
CA ASN A 227 12.16 -5.31 -27.66
C ASN A 227 12.22 -6.07 -28.98
N VAL A 228 11.10 -6.66 -29.37
CA VAL A 228 10.86 -7.20 -30.71
C VAL A 228 9.53 -6.63 -31.16
N ALA A 229 9.60 -5.52 -31.91
CA ALA A 229 8.42 -4.85 -32.42
C ALA A 229 7.81 -5.66 -33.57
N THR A 230 6.54 -6.00 -33.44
CA THR A 230 5.79 -6.78 -34.41
C THR A 230 4.31 -6.41 -34.34
N THR A 231 3.52 -6.91 -35.29
CA THR A 231 2.07 -6.79 -35.22
C THR A 231 1.43 -8.17 -35.23
N THR A 232 0.21 -8.26 -34.70
CA THR A 232 -0.49 -9.56 -34.66
C THR A 232 -0.86 -10.08 -36.07
N SER A 233 -1.01 -9.20 -37.03
CA SER A 233 -1.21 -9.58 -38.46
C SER A 233 0.10 -10.02 -39.17
N ASN A 234 1.26 -9.71 -38.59
CA ASN A 234 2.56 -10.03 -39.18
C ASN A 234 3.61 -10.30 -38.09
N LEU A 235 3.49 -11.45 -37.41
CA LEU A 235 4.40 -11.85 -36.37
C LEU A 235 5.75 -12.29 -36.96
N ASP A 236 6.85 -11.72 -36.47
CA ASP A 236 8.19 -12.26 -36.67
C ASP A 236 8.48 -13.36 -35.64
N GLU A 237 7.87 -14.53 -35.85
CA GLU A 237 8.00 -15.65 -34.92
C GLU A 237 9.44 -16.06 -34.66
N ALA A 238 10.33 -16.00 -35.66
CA ALA A 238 11.72 -16.38 -35.50
C ALA A 238 12.44 -15.46 -34.48
N SER A 239 12.27 -14.17 -34.65
CA SER A 239 12.84 -13.18 -33.72
C SER A 239 12.21 -13.26 -32.33
N ILE A 240 10.88 -13.48 -32.25
CA ILE A 240 10.17 -13.65 -30.97
C ILE A 240 10.70 -14.89 -30.24
N ARG A 241 10.73 -16.05 -30.89
CA ARG A 241 11.22 -17.31 -30.26
C ARG A 241 12.67 -17.19 -29.80
N LYS A 242 13.52 -16.50 -30.55
CA LYS A 242 14.88 -16.19 -30.14
C LYS A 242 14.90 -15.33 -28.87
N ALA A 243 14.12 -14.26 -28.85
CA ALA A 243 14.03 -13.38 -27.68
C ALA A 243 13.52 -14.12 -26.44
N LEU A 244 12.48 -14.96 -26.57
CA LEU A 244 11.95 -15.76 -25.46
C LEU A 244 12.98 -16.77 -24.96
N ALA A 245 13.77 -17.41 -25.83
CA ALA A 245 14.85 -18.32 -25.41
C ALA A 245 15.95 -17.59 -24.62
N GLU A 246 16.32 -16.36 -25.04
CA GLU A 246 17.29 -15.52 -24.32
C GLU A 246 16.74 -15.12 -22.94
N LEU A 247 15.46 -14.68 -22.88
CA LEU A 247 14.78 -14.31 -21.64
C LEU A 247 14.69 -15.50 -20.67
N GLN A 248 14.37 -16.69 -21.18
CA GLN A 248 14.34 -17.91 -20.39
C GLN A 248 15.72 -18.22 -19.79
N ALA A 249 16.77 -18.17 -20.61
CA ALA A 249 18.14 -18.45 -20.15
C ALA A 249 18.62 -17.44 -19.08
N GLU A 250 18.23 -16.16 -19.20
CA GLU A 250 18.53 -15.15 -18.17
C GLU A 250 17.75 -15.40 -16.88
N SER A 251 16.48 -15.76 -17.00
CA SER A 251 15.63 -16.12 -15.87
C SER A 251 16.16 -17.34 -15.11
N GLU A 252 16.58 -18.35 -15.83
CA GLU A 252 17.16 -19.57 -15.24
C GLU A 252 18.49 -19.28 -14.52
N ARG A 253 19.34 -18.42 -15.10
CA ARG A 253 20.58 -17.95 -14.43
C ARG A 253 20.27 -17.20 -13.14
N PHE A 254 19.31 -16.27 -13.17
CA PHE A 254 18.86 -15.55 -11.97
C PHE A 254 18.34 -16.50 -10.91
N LEU A 255 17.40 -17.38 -11.26
CA LEU A 255 16.79 -18.34 -10.34
C LEU A 255 17.78 -19.37 -9.80
N SER A 256 18.80 -19.74 -10.59
CA SER A 256 19.86 -20.65 -10.15
C SER A 256 20.83 -20.00 -9.17
N GLY A 257 20.95 -18.66 -9.20
CA GLY A 257 21.71 -17.88 -8.24
C GLY A 257 21.02 -17.71 -6.88
N LEU A 258 19.73 -18.05 -6.82
CA LEU A 258 18.96 -18.04 -5.59
C LEU A 258 19.00 -19.42 -4.92
N ASP A 259 19.04 -19.47 -3.60
CA ASP A 259 18.91 -20.70 -2.82
C ASP A 259 17.43 -21.12 -2.75
N VAL A 260 16.86 -21.45 -3.92
CA VAL A 260 15.45 -21.82 -4.09
C VAL A 260 15.35 -23.14 -4.86
N ALA A 261 14.60 -24.08 -4.29
CA ALA A 261 14.38 -25.39 -4.92
C ALA A 261 13.65 -25.24 -6.29
N PRO A 262 13.93 -26.10 -7.29
CA PRO A 262 13.34 -25.99 -8.62
C PRO A 262 11.80 -25.93 -8.63
N GLU A 263 11.14 -26.69 -7.77
CA GLU A 263 9.68 -26.71 -7.61
C GLU A 263 9.08 -25.41 -7.10
N HIS A 264 9.91 -24.55 -6.54
CA HIS A 264 9.54 -23.20 -6.07
C HIS A 264 9.89 -22.09 -7.04
N ARG A 265 10.30 -22.45 -8.27
CA ARG A 265 10.61 -21.50 -9.34
C ARG A 265 9.46 -21.42 -10.32
N SER A 266 9.15 -20.21 -10.76
CA SER A 266 8.12 -20.00 -11.79
C SER A 266 8.48 -18.82 -12.70
N LEU A 267 8.01 -18.88 -13.94
CA LEU A 267 8.12 -17.82 -14.93
C LEU A 267 6.72 -17.34 -15.27
N ARG A 268 6.54 -16.02 -15.32
CA ARG A 268 5.32 -15.40 -15.82
C ARG A 268 5.65 -14.57 -17.05
N TRP A 269 5.06 -14.95 -18.18
CA TRP A 269 5.29 -14.30 -19.45
C TRP A 269 4.21 -13.27 -19.74
N SER A 270 4.63 -12.17 -20.35
CA SER A 270 3.73 -11.12 -20.83
C SER A 270 4.37 -10.36 -22.00
N CYS A 271 3.57 -9.70 -22.79
CA CYS A 271 4.05 -8.75 -23.78
C CYS A 271 3.37 -7.39 -23.57
N GLN A 272 4.00 -6.35 -24.13
CA GLN A 272 3.39 -5.03 -24.18
C GLN A 272 2.72 -4.87 -25.52
N ALA A 273 1.44 -4.56 -25.47
CA ALA A 273 0.61 -4.49 -26.66
C ALA A 273 -0.27 -3.23 -26.63
N ARG A 274 -0.57 -2.70 -27.82
CA ARG A 274 -1.44 -1.54 -28.00
C ARG A 274 -2.10 -1.58 -29.37
N TYR A 275 -3.20 -0.87 -29.54
CA TYR A 275 -3.64 -0.50 -30.88
C TYR A 275 -2.67 0.50 -31.50
N ARG A 276 -2.53 0.46 -32.82
CA ARG A 276 -1.53 1.24 -33.55
C ARG A 276 -1.61 2.77 -33.31
N ALA A 277 -2.81 3.27 -33.03
CA ALA A 277 -3.03 4.69 -32.75
C ALA A 277 -2.90 5.07 -31.27
N GLN A 278 -2.68 4.09 -30.38
CA GLN A 278 -2.55 4.35 -28.94
C GLN A 278 -1.10 4.63 -28.54
N VAL A 279 -0.94 5.53 -27.57
CA VAL A 279 0.37 5.84 -26.95
C VAL A 279 0.70 4.87 -25.83
N TRP A 280 -0.33 4.50 -25.04
CA TRP A 280 -0.17 3.64 -23.85
C TRP A 280 -0.34 2.18 -24.20
N GLU A 281 0.56 1.37 -23.69
CA GLU A 281 0.57 -0.07 -23.84
C GLU A 281 -0.13 -0.76 -22.69
N LEU A 282 -0.74 -1.90 -22.96
CA LEU A 282 -1.27 -2.82 -21.97
C LEU A 282 -0.34 -4.01 -21.82
N THR A 283 -0.18 -4.49 -20.60
CA THR A 283 0.53 -5.73 -20.33
C THR A 283 -0.41 -6.90 -20.60
N LEU A 284 -0.16 -7.63 -21.68
CA LEU A 284 -0.91 -8.81 -22.09
C LEU A 284 -0.20 -10.07 -21.57
N PRO A 285 -0.79 -10.83 -20.64
CA PRO A 285 -0.29 -12.14 -20.25
C PRO A 285 -0.41 -13.13 -21.43
N PHE A 286 0.60 -13.96 -21.63
CA PHE A 286 0.57 -15.05 -22.61
C PHE A 286 1.41 -16.25 -22.11
N ASP A 287 1.24 -17.40 -22.76
CA ASP A 287 2.10 -18.56 -22.58
C ASP A 287 3.00 -18.72 -23.83
N PRO A 288 4.31 -18.99 -23.72
CA PRO A 288 5.14 -19.28 -24.88
C PRO A 288 4.58 -20.36 -25.82
N ALA A 289 3.81 -21.30 -25.28
CA ALA A 289 3.09 -22.31 -26.07
C ALA A 289 1.99 -21.74 -26.99
N ASP A 290 1.53 -20.52 -26.73
CA ASP A 290 0.57 -19.82 -27.60
C ASP A 290 1.14 -19.56 -29.01
N LEU A 291 2.48 -19.48 -29.11
CA LEU A 291 3.16 -19.36 -30.41
C LEU A 291 3.16 -20.66 -31.23
N ASP A 292 2.70 -21.77 -30.65
CA ASP A 292 2.54 -23.06 -31.35
C ASP A 292 1.11 -23.27 -31.85
N ALA A 293 0.22 -22.28 -31.65
CA ALA A 293 -1.14 -22.30 -32.22
C ALA A 293 -1.10 -22.23 -33.75
N GLU A 294 -2.19 -22.66 -34.39
CA GLU A 294 -2.34 -22.58 -35.86
C GLU A 294 -2.22 -21.12 -36.37
N ASP A 295 -2.75 -20.17 -35.62
CA ASP A 295 -2.61 -18.74 -35.86
C ASP A 295 -2.31 -18.04 -34.53
N PRO A 296 -1.03 -17.90 -34.14
CA PRO A 296 -0.64 -17.27 -32.90
C PRO A 296 -0.97 -15.77 -32.89
N GLY A 297 -0.95 -15.11 -34.06
CA GLY A 297 -1.30 -13.70 -34.17
C GLY A 297 -2.75 -13.43 -33.83
N ALA A 298 -3.68 -14.20 -34.43
CA ALA A 298 -5.10 -14.09 -34.13
C ALA A 298 -5.40 -14.40 -32.65
N LEU A 299 -4.72 -15.38 -32.05
CA LEU A 299 -4.90 -15.70 -30.63
C LEU A 299 -4.47 -14.54 -29.73
N LEU A 300 -3.32 -13.93 -29.98
CA LEU A 300 -2.83 -12.78 -29.21
C LEU A 300 -3.72 -11.55 -29.40
N ALA A 301 -4.19 -11.29 -30.64
CA ALA A 301 -5.13 -10.22 -30.92
C ALA A 301 -6.43 -10.39 -30.15
N GLN A 302 -7.03 -11.58 -30.18
CA GLN A 302 -8.26 -11.89 -29.44
C GLN A 302 -8.08 -11.60 -27.93
N ARG A 303 -7.02 -12.12 -27.33
CA ARG A 303 -6.74 -11.89 -25.89
C ARG A 303 -6.54 -10.41 -25.56
N PHE A 304 -5.90 -9.66 -26.47
CA PHE A 304 -5.73 -8.22 -26.29
C PHE A 304 -7.07 -7.49 -26.35
N HIS A 305 -7.93 -7.81 -27.31
CA HIS A 305 -9.27 -7.21 -27.40
C HIS A 305 -10.12 -7.52 -26.17
N GLU A 306 -10.05 -8.73 -25.63
CA GLU A 306 -10.72 -9.13 -24.39
C GLU A 306 -10.21 -8.32 -23.20
N LEU A 307 -8.89 -8.21 -23.07
CA LEU A 307 -8.26 -7.40 -22.01
C LEU A 307 -8.65 -5.93 -22.12
N HIS A 308 -8.57 -5.35 -23.33
CA HIS A 308 -8.91 -3.94 -23.57
C HIS A 308 -10.39 -3.67 -23.26
N ARG A 309 -11.29 -4.59 -23.66
CA ARG A 309 -12.71 -4.49 -23.34
C ARG A 309 -12.97 -4.56 -21.83
N SER A 310 -12.23 -5.40 -21.11
CA SER A 310 -12.38 -5.52 -19.66
C SER A 310 -11.98 -4.25 -18.91
N LEU A 311 -10.98 -3.51 -19.43
CA LEU A 311 -10.44 -2.31 -18.80
C LEU A 311 -11.20 -1.03 -19.23
N TYR A 312 -11.58 -0.93 -20.51
CA TYR A 312 -12.09 0.31 -21.09
C TYR A 312 -13.54 0.20 -21.59
N GLN A 313 -14.17 -0.97 -21.41
CA GLN A 313 -15.54 -1.26 -21.90
C GLN A 313 -15.67 -1.14 -23.43
N ALA A 314 -14.55 -1.13 -24.17
CA ALA A 314 -14.49 -1.01 -25.62
C ALA A 314 -13.30 -1.81 -26.18
N ALA A 315 -13.41 -2.24 -27.44
CA ALA A 315 -12.31 -2.83 -28.20
C ALA A 315 -12.51 -2.48 -29.68
N SER A 316 -11.43 -2.31 -30.43
CA SER A 316 -11.40 -2.06 -31.88
C SER A 316 -10.92 -3.33 -32.58
N GLU A 317 -11.81 -4.31 -32.77
CA GLU A 317 -11.45 -5.63 -33.29
C GLU A 317 -10.94 -5.62 -34.75
N ASP A 318 -11.24 -4.54 -35.49
CA ASP A 318 -10.76 -4.31 -36.86
C ASP A 318 -9.34 -3.69 -36.91
N GLU A 319 -8.80 -3.26 -35.77
CA GLU A 319 -7.47 -2.68 -35.69
C GLU A 319 -6.40 -3.73 -35.37
N ASP A 320 -5.25 -3.61 -36.05
CA ASP A 320 -4.09 -4.44 -35.79
C ASP A 320 -3.48 -4.08 -34.42
N VAL A 321 -2.97 -5.07 -33.72
CA VAL A 321 -2.34 -4.92 -32.41
C VAL A 321 -0.83 -4.92 -32.56
N GLU A 322 -0.19 -3.83 -32.16
CA GLU A 322 1.26 -3.73 -32.07
C GLU A 322 1.74 -4.37 -30.77
N ILE A 323 2.73 -5.25 -30.86
CA ILE A 323 3.48 -5.80 -29.73
C ILE A 323 4.89 -5.21 -29.78
N THR A 324 5.29 -4.51 -28.74
CA THR A 324 6.54 -3.74 -28.71
C THR A 324 7.64 -4.42 -27.89
N GLU A 325 7.25 -5.13 -26.83
CA GLU A 325 8.16 -5.70 -25.87
C GLU A 325 7.66 -7.06 -25.36
N TRP A 326 8.57 -8.00 -25.19
CA TRP A 326 8.33 -9.31 -24.61
C TRP A 326 9.01 -9.42 -23.26
N ASN A 327 8.27 -9.86 -22.25
CA ASN A 327 8.68 -9.83 -20.86
C ASN A 327 8.55 -11.18 -20.20
N VAL A 328 9.45 -11.45 -19.26
CA VAL A 328 9.31 -12.55 -18.31
C VAL A 328 9.61 -12.05 -16.90
N LEU A 329 8.74 -12.40 -15.95
CA LEU A 329 8.98 -12.22 -14.53
C LEU A 329 9.42 -13.59 -13.97
N ALA A 330 10.70 -13.68 -13.62
CA ALA A 330 11.26 -14.84 -12.94
C ALA A 330 10.96 -14.72 -11.44
N ILE A 331 10.37 -15.75 -10.84
CA ILE A 331 9.93 -15.76 -9.45
C ILE A 331 10.51 -16.97 -8.73
N GLY A 332 11.28 -16.73 -7.66
CA GLY A 332 11.75 -17.74 -6.73
C GLY A 332 11.03 -17.60 -5.39
N LYS A 333 10.18 -18.54 -5.03
CA LYS A 333 9.49 -18.58 -3.74
C LYS A 333 10.51 -18.88 -2.64
N LEU A 334 10.90 -17.85 -1.87
CA LEU A 334 11.94 -17.98 -0.84
C LEU A 334 11.46 -18.69 0.41
N THR A 335 10.24 -18.43 0.84
CA THR A 335 9.76 -18.91 2.14
C THR A 335 8.26 -19.16 2.14
N ASP A 336 7.86 -20.26 2.74
CA ASP A 336 6.47 -20.48 3.16
C ASP A 336 6.36 -20.16 4.65
N ILE A 337 6.32 -18.88 4.98
CA ILE A 337 6.17 -18.44 6.37
C ILE A 337 4.77 -18.83 6.84
N GLN A 338 4.70 -19.83 7.68
CA GLN A 338 3.50 -20.13 8.43
C GLN A 338 3.52 -19.31 9.72
N LEU A 339 2.53 -18.43 9.88
CA LEU A 339 2.37 -17.72 11.14
C LEU A 339 1.90 -18.74 12.18
N PRO A 340 2.57 -18.83 13.36
CA PRO A 340 2.11 -19.72 14.41
C PRO A 340 0.71 -19.28 14.86
N ASP A 341 -0.17 -20.25 15.09
CA ASP A 341 -1.45 -19.98 15.76
C ASP A 341 -1.17 -19.63 17.22
N ILE A 342 -1.11 -18.32 17.48
CA ILE A 342 -0.91 -17.79 18.84
C ILE A 342 -2.21 -17.75 19.65
N SER A 343 -3.35 -18.17 19.11
CA SER A 343 -4.61 -18.28 19.85
C SER A 343 -4.59 -19.48 20.80
N ALA A 344 -3.83 -20.52 20.50
CA ALA A 344 -3.81 -21.79 21.21
C ALA A 344 -3.17 -21.77 22.63
N GLY A 345 -2.68 -20.63 23.11
CA GLY A 345 -1.99 -20.55 24.41
C GLY A 345 -2.38 -19.39 25.32
N HIS A 346 -3.16 -18.44 24.84
CA HIS A 346 -3.54 -17.27 25.62
C HIS A 346 -5.01 -17.34 26.04
N VAL A 347 -5.23 -17.92 27.19
CA VAL A 347 -6.50 -17.68 27.94
C VAL A 347 -6.54 -16.15 28.18
N ALA A 348 -7.51 -15.48 27.59
CA ALA A 348 -7.75 -14.07 27.86
C ALA A 348 -7.99 -13.90 29.36
N LYS A 349 -6.99 -13.46 30.10
CA LYS A 349 -7.21 -12.86 31.41
C LYS A 349 -8.11 -11.66 31.12
N GLY A 350 -9.23 -11.53 31.86
CA GLY A 350 -10.19 -10.44 31.65
C GLY A 350 -9.54 -9.06 31.54
N PRO A 351 -10.30 -7.98 31.34
CA PRO A 351 -9.75 -6.65 31.08
C PRO A 351 -8.77 -6.25 32.19
N ALA A 352 -7.59 -5.80 31.81
CA ALA A 352 -6.53 -5.37 32.73
C ALA A 352 -6.87 -4.05 33.46
N GLY A 353 -7.90 -3.33 32.98
CA GLY A 353 -8.37 -2.07 33.54
C GLY A 353 -9.31 -1.35 32.57
N THR A 354 -9.79 -0.18 33.01
CA THR A 354 -10.62 0.74 32.22
C THR A 354 -9.98 2.11 32.17
N ARG A 355 -10.17 2.86 31.08
CA ARG A 355 -9.81 4.26 30.96
C ARG A 355 -10.90 5.03 30.23
N LYS A 356 -10.96 6.34 30.43
CA LYS A 356 -11.81 7.20 29.62
C LYS A 356 -11.17 7.39 28.25
N ALA A 357 -11.97 7.39 27.21
CA ALA A 357 -11.59 7.77 25.87
C ALA A 357 -12.62 8.75 25.31
N TYR A 358 -12.15 9.76 24.60
CA TYR A 358 -12.97 10.75 23.94
C TYR A 358 -13.17 10.35 22.48
N PHE A 359 -14.41 10.22 22.05
CA PHE A 359 -14.79 10.02 20.66
C PHE A 359 -15.65 11.20 20.24
N ARG A 360 -15.24 11.88 19.19
CA ARG A 360 -15.94 13.09 18.69
C ARG A 360 -17.39 12.82 18.29
N GLU A 361 -17.71 11.59 17.94
CA GLU A 361 -19.02 11.16 17.47
C GLU A 361 -19.99 10.78 18.61
N LEU A 362 -19.50 10.66 19.82
CA LEU A 362 -20.25 10.31 21.03
C LEU A 362 -20.29 11.47 22.02
#